data_ff8a22183d2eb6eca37dd01beb5dc9fe
#
_entry.id   ff8a22183d2eb6eca37dd01beb5dc9fe
#
_cell.length_a   1.000
_cell.length_b   1.000
_cell.length_c   1.000
_cell.angle_alpha   90.00
_cell.angle_beta   90.00
_cell.angle_gamma   90.00
#
_symmetry.space_group_name_H-M   'P 1'
#
loop_
_entity.id
_entity.type
_entity.pdbx_description
1 polymer ?
#
loop_
_entity_poly.entity_id
_entity_poly.type
_entity_poly.pdbx_seq_one_letter_code
_entity_poly.pdbx_strand_id
1 'polypeptide(L)'
;MRKRIAKTFVAAALITSIAGTSVWADDVTDLTNKKNAAESQLSQTQSELAYLLVQMDELEVKMHDKNEEIDQANADLAVAEQNMQNQYDDMKLRIKYMYEDQSTSIAEAFLTAESMSDALNKAEYVQQVYDYDRGKLDEMAATASQIHHLKSTLDADKKELEA
;
A
#
# COMPACT_ATOMS: atom_id res chain seq x y z
N MET A 1 -18.93 10.24 0.83
CA MET A 1 -20.29 9.69 0.56
C MET A 1 -21.36 10.71 0.24
N ARG A 2 -21.43 11.91 0.83
CA ARG A 2 -22.52 12.87 0.61
C ARG A 2 -22.61 13.54 -0.77
N LYS A 3 -21.52 13.64 -1.53
CA LYS A 3 -21.51 14.34 -2.83
C LYS A 3 -21.88 13.46 -4.04
N ARG A 4 -21.84 12.14 -3.93
CA ARG A 4 -22.18 11.21 -5.02
C ARG A 4 -23.68 10.88 -5.05
N ILE A 5 -24.36 10.88 -3.91
CA ILE A 5 -25.80 10.66 -3.79
C ILE A 5 -26.62 11.81 -4.41
N ALA A 6 -26.08 13.02 -4.44
CA ALA A 6 -26.75 14.18 -5.04
C ALA A 6 -26.87 14.13 -6.58
N LYS A 7 -25.99 13.40 -7.27
CA LYS A 7 -26.03 13.29 -8.74
C LYS A 7 -27.04 12.26 -9.25
N THR A 8 -27.35 11.24 -8.47
CA THR A 8 -28.35 10.21 -8.83
C THR A 8 -29.79 10.68 -8.63
N PHE A 9 -30.02 11.66 -7.77
CA PHE A 9 -31.41 12.20 -7.54
C PHE A 9 -31.85 13.18 -8.64
N VAL A 10 -30.96 13.80 -9.41
CA VAL A 10 -31.30 14.72 -10.50
C VAL A 10 -31.91 14.00 -11.71
N ALA A 11 -31.53 12.75 -11.97
CA ALA A 11 -32.05 11.95 -13.09
C ALA A 11 -33.52 11.49 -12.84
N ALA A 12 -33.95 11.33 -11.60
CA ALA A 12 -35.29 10.82 -11.26
C ALA A 12 -36.39 11.90 -11.27
N ALA A 13 -36.06 13.18 -11.22
CA ALA A 13 -37.02 14.28 -11.07
C ALA A 13 -37.65 14.73 -12.40
N LEU A 14 -37.19 14.26 -13.56
CA LEU A 14 -37.65 14.71 -14.89
C LEU A 14 -38.83 13.91 -15.47
N ILE A 15 -39.27 12.82 -14.80
CA ILE A 15 -40.28 11.91 -15.37
C ILE A 15 -41.73 12.33 -14.99
N THR A 16 -41.95 13.30 -14.09
CA THR A 16 -43.28 13.58 -13.54
C THR A 16 -44.05 14.74 -14.15
N SER A 17 -43.61 15.33 -15.28
CA SER A 17 -44.33 16.51 -15.85
C SER A 17 -45.20 16.22 -17.09
N ILE A 18 -45.62 14.97 -17.35
CA ILE A 18 -46.52 14.64 -18.46
C ILE A 18 -47.89 14.20 -17.89
N ALA A 19 -48.65 15.15 -17.35
CA ALA A 19 -50.06 14.95 -17.10
C ALA A 19 -50.83 16.23 -17.38
N GLY A 20 -51.53 16.27 -18.53
CA GLY A 20 -52.73 17.08 -18.75
C GLY A 20 -52.59 18.33 -19.59
N THR A 21 -52.72 18.21 -20.91
CA THR A 21 -53.38 19.25 -21.75
C THR A 21 -54.12 18.61 -22.91
N SER A 22 -55.30 19.19 -23.22
CA SER A 22 -56.29 18.75 -24.19
C SER A 22 -55.84 18.90 -25.66
N VAL A 23 -56.14 17.88 -26.46
CA VAL A 23 -55.70 17.66 -27.84
C VAL A 23 -56.47 18.51 -28.83
N TRP A 24 -55.78 19.36 -29.61
CA TRP A 24 -56.24 19.95 -30.87
C TRP A 24 -55.17 19.69 -31.95
N ALA A 25 -55.56 19.70 -33.23
CA ALA A 25 -54.76 19.18 -34.36
C ALA A 25 -53.33 19.70 -34.60
N ASP A 26 -52.88 20.69 -33.83
CA ASP A 26 -51.46 21.15 -33.77
C ASP A 26 -50.56 20.25 -32.92
N ASP A 27 -51.17 19.31 -32.23
CA ASP A 27 -50.60 18.45 -31.17
C ASP A 27 -49.83 17.22 -31.69
N VAL A 28 -50.06 16.80 -32.96
CA VAL A 28 -49.35 15.61 -33.51
C VAL A 28 -47.87 15.93 -33.73
N THR A 29 -47.55 17.14 -34.17
CA THR A 29 -46.16 17.58 -34.36
C THR A 29 -45.44 17.72 -33.02
N ASP A 30 -46.12 18.30 -32.02
CA ASP A 30 -45.59 18.45 -30.68
C ASP A 30 -45.38 17.09 -29.98
N LEU A 31 -46.37 16.17 -30.10
CA LEU A 31 -46.23 14.79 -29.61
C LEU A 31 -45.11 14.00 -30.32
N THR A 32 -44.92 14.21 -31.63
CA THR A 32 -43.84 13.59 -32.39
C THR A 32 -42.49 14.13 -31.94
N ASN A 33 -42.39 15.44 -31.71
CA ASN A 33 -41.17 16.06 -31.19
C ASN A 33 -40.84 15.60 -29.76
N LYS A 34 -41.86 15.50 -28.89
CA LYS A 34 -41.72 14.95 -27.54
C LYS A 34 -41.30 13.47 -27.55
N LYS A 35 -41.91 12.67 -28.44
CA LYS A 35 -41.52 11.27 -28.65
C LYS A 35 -40.06 11.17 -29.08
N ASN A 36 -39.63 11.91 -30.11
CA ASN A 36 -38.27 11.88 -30.61
C ASN A 36 -37.26 12.38 -29.54
N ALA A 37 -37.63 13.39 -28.76
CA ALA A 37 -36.81 13.84 -27.63
C ALA A 37 -36.68 12.77 -26.53
N ALA A 38 -37.79 12.09 -26.20
CA ALA A 38 -37.80 10.99 -25.23
C ALA A 38 -36.99 9.77 -25.72
N GLU A 39 -37.08 9.43 -27.02
CA GLU A 39 -36.26 8.36 -27.64
C GLU A 39 -34.77 8.71 -27.64
N SER A 40 -34.42 9.98 -27.92
CA SER A 40 -33.06 10.48 -27.84
C SER A 40 -32.50 10.39 -26.41
N GLN A 41 -33.33 10.84 -25.43
CA GLN A 41 -32.95 10.76 -24.01
C GLN A 41 -32.79 9.30 -23.54
N LEU A 42 -33.71 8.41 -23.97
CA LEU A 42 -33.60 6.98 -23.67
C LEU A 42 -32.29 6.38 -24.22
N SER A 43 -31.96 6.68 -25.51
CA SER A 43 -30.73 6.22 -26.11
C SER A 43 -29.49 6.75 -25.40
N GLN A 44 -29.50 8.03 -25.02
CA GLN A 44 -28.43 8.64 -24.24
C GLN A 44 -28.27 7.97 -22.88
N THR A 45 -29.36 7.78 -22.14
CA THR A 45 -29.36 7.12 -20.81
C THR A 45 -28.90 5.68 -20.91
N GLN A 46 -29.28 4.95 -21.98
CA GLN A 46 -28.80 3.59 -22.23
C GLN A 46 -27.29 3.58 -22.49
N SER A 47 -26.78 4.55 -23.24
CA SER A 47 -25.33 4.67 -23.49
C SER A 47 -24.56 5.01 -22.22
N GLU A 48 -25.10 5.94 -21.39
CA GLU A 48 -24.52 6.27 -20.09
C GLU A 48 -24.54 5.08 -19.14
N LEU A 49 -25.64 4.30 -19.13
CA LEU A 49 -25.72 3.08 -18.33
C LEU A 49 -24.68 2.05 -18.76
N ALA A 50 -24.56 1.81 -20.07
CA ALA A 50 -23.57 0.88 -20.60
C ALA A 50 -22.13 1.32 -20.24
N TYR A 51 -21.84 2.61 -20.35
CA TYR A 51 -20.54 3.17 -19.93
C TYR A 51 -20.27 2.99 -18.44
N LEU A 52 -21.29 3.26 -17.59
CA LEU A 52 -21.15 3.07 -16.14
C LEU A 52 -20.94 1.61 -15.75
N LEU A 53 -21.60 0.66 -16.45
CA LEU A 53 -21.40 -0.76 -16.22
C LEU A 53 -19.96 -1.19 -16.54
N VAL A 54 -19.38 -0.69 -17.64
CA VAL A 54 -17.97 -0.94 -17.96
C VAL A 54 -17.04 -0.34 -16.89
N GLN A 55 -17.32 0.88 -16.44
CA GLN A 55 -16.52 1.48 -15.35
C GLN A 55 -16.63 0.71 -14.03
N MET A 56 -17.80 0.16 -13.74
CA MET A 56 -17.98 -0.69 -12.55
C MET A 56 -17.15 -1.96 -12.64
N ASP A 57 -17.13 -2.63 -13.79
CA ASP A 57 -16.35 -3.84 -14.03
C ASP A 57 -14.84 -3.55 -13.90
N GLU A 58 -14.37 -2.45 -14.53
CA GLU A 58 -12.97 -2.00 -14.37
C GLU A 58 -12.60 -1.67 -12.93
N LEU A 59 -13.53 -1.08 -12.18
CA LEU A 59 -13.31 -0.76 -10.78
C LEU A 59 -13.25 -2.02 -9.92
N GLU A 60 -14.11 -3.01 -10.19
CA GLU A 60 -14.11 -4.29 -9.49
C GLU A 60 -12.77 -5.03 -9.69
N VAL A 61 -12.26 -5.07 -10.92
CA VAL A 61 -10.93 -5.64 -11.21
C VAL A 61 -9.84 -4.89 -10.44
N LYS A 62 -9.81 -3.57 -10.50
CA LYS A 62 -8.82 -2.77 -9.76
C LYS A 62 -8.89 -2.97 -8.24
N MET A 63 -10.08 -3.11 -7.70
CA MET A 63 -10.26 -3.42 -6.28
C MET A 63 -9.73 -4.81 -5.94
N HIS A 64 -9.94 -5.80 -6.81
CA HIS A 64 -9.41 -7.14 -6.62
C HIS A 64 -7.88 -7.13 -6.62
N ASP A 65 -7.27 -6.54 -7.66
CA ASP A 65 -5.81 -6.43 -7.79
C ASP A 65 -5.20 -5.70 -6.58
N LYS A 66 -5.83 -4.61 -6.15
CA LYS A 66 -5.34 -3.84 -5.00
C LYS A 66 -5.47 -4.62 -3.68
N ASN A 67 -6.50 -5.45 -3.52
CA ASN A 67 -6.59 -6.34 -2.37
C ASN A 67 -5.48 -7.40 -2.37
N GLU A 68 -5.16 -7.99 -3.53
CA GLU A 68 -4.02 -8.91 -3.63
C GLU A 68 -2.69 -8.24 -3.30
N GLU A 69 -2.46 -7.00 -3.78
CA GLU A 69 -1.27 -6.21 -3.42
C GLU A 69 -1.18 -5.96 -1.90
N ILE A 70 -2.31 -5.64 -1.26
CA ILE A 70 -2.38 -5.44 0.19
C ILE A 70 -2.08 -6.74 0.94
N ASP A 71 -2.62 -7.87 0.50
CA ASP A 71 -2.39 -9.16 1.14
C ASP A 71 -0.93 -9.58 1.01
N GLN A 72 -0.31 -9.39 -0.17
CA GLN A 72 1.12 -9.64 -0.36
C GLN A 72 1.97 -8.72 0.51
N ALA A 73 1.68 -7.42 0.55
CA ALA A 73 2.41 -6.48 1.37
C ALA A 73 2.28 -6.76 2.88
N ASN A 74 1.13 -7.27 3.35
CA ASN A 74 0.95 -7.73 4.72
C ASN A 74 1.81 -8.97 5.02
N ALA A 75 1.89 -9.93 4.08
CA ALA A 75 2.75 -11.10 4.22
C ALA A 75 4.25 -10.69 4.28
N ASP A 76 4.68 -9.82 3.39
CA ASP A 76 6.05 -9.30 3.35
C ASP A 76 6.39 -8.51 4.64
N LEU A 77 5.45 -7.74 5.16
CA LEU A 77 5.59 -7.03 6.42
C LEU A 77 5.78 -8.00 7.59
N ALA A 78 4.99 -9.07 7.66
CA ALA A 78 5.12 -10.07 8.71
C ALA A 78 6.49 -10.77 8.67
N VAL A 79 7.00 -11.08 7.48
CA VAL A 79 8.34 -11.65 7.30
C VAL A 79 9.43 -10.65 7.71
N ALA A 80 9.30 -9.39 7.33
CA ALA A 80 10.27 -8.35 7.69
C ALA A 80 10.29 -8.09 9.21
N GLU A 81 9.12 -8.08 9.86
CA GLU A 81 9.03 -7.93 11.33
C GLU A 81 9.63 -9.14 12.07
N GLN A 82 9.43 -10.37 11.56
CA GLN A 82 10.06 -11.56 12.13
C GLN A 82 11.60 -11.53 11.96
N ASN A 83 12.09 -11.10 10.80
CA ASN A 83 13.51 -10.93 10.55
C ASN A 83 14.11 -9.87 11.49
N MET A 84 13.43 -8.75 11.68
CA MET A 84 13.87 -7.72 12.63
C MET A 84 13.96 -8.26 14.05
N GLN A 85 12.98 -9.07 14.49
CA GLN A 85 13.01 -9.67 15.81
C GLN A 85 14.20 -10.64 15.96
N ASN A 86 14.44 -11.49 14.97
CA ASN A 86 15.58 -12.41 14.97
C ASN A 86 16.92 -11.64 15.01
N GLN A 87 17.07 -10.60 14.18
CA GLN A 87 18.25 -9.74 14.16
C GLN A 87 18.46 -9.05 15.52
N TYR A 88 17.39 -8.59 16.14
CA TYR A 88 17.44 -7.98 17.46
C TYR A 88 17.91 -8.97 18.54
N ASP A 89 17.38 -10.18 18.54
CA ASP A 89 17.74 -11.22 19.51
C ASP A 89 19.20 -11.68 19.31
N ASP A 90 19.65 -11.84 18.08
CA ASP A 90 21.04 -12.12 17.74
C ASP A 90 21.98 -11.01 18.23
N MET A 91 21.61 -9.75 17.98
CA MET A 91 22.43 -8.62 18.43
C MET A 91 22.47 -8.50 19.95
N LYS A 92 21.33 -8.74 20.62
CA LYS A 92 21.26 -8.77 22.09
C LYS A 92 22.16 -9.85 22.69
N LEU A 93 22.16 -11.05 22.09
CA LEU A 93 23.04 -12.12 22.50
C LEU A 93 24.52 -11.74 22.29
N ARG A 94 24.81 -11.10 21.16
CA ARG A 94 26.15 -10.60 20.83
C ARG A 94 26.63 -9.55 21.85
N ILE A 95 25.81 -8.55 22.16
CA ILE A 95 26.13 -7.52 23.17
C ILE A 95 26.40 -8.18 24.52
N LYS A 96 25.59 -9.19 24.89
CA LYS A 96 25.81 -9.95 26.13
C LYS A 96 27.18 -10.59 26.15
N TYR A 97 27.58 -11.31 25.09
CA TYR A 97 28.89 -11.92 24.99
C TYR A 97 30.03 -10.90 25.04
N MET A 98 29.89 -9.77 24.34
CA MET A 98 30.88 -8.69 24.39
C MET A 98 31.04 -8.10 25.79
N TYR A 99 29.97 -8.06 26.58
CA TYR A 99 30.01 -7.57 27.96
C TYR A 99 30.60 -8.60 28.94
N GLU A 100 30.27 -9.89 28.75
CA GLU A 100 30.76 -10.99 29.59
C GLU A 100 32.23 -11.33 29.31
N ASP A 101 32.63 -11.23 28.04
CA ASP A 101 34.01 -11.46 27.59
C ASP A 101 34.80 -10.14 27.55
N GLN A 102 35.24 -9.71 28.73
CA GLN A 102 36.04 -8.48 28.89
C GLN A 102 37.38 -8.52 28.14
N SER A 103 37.77 -9.65 27.56
CA SER A 103 39.09 -9.88 26.93
C SER A 103 39.18 -9.34 25.49
N THR A 104 38.15 -8.74 24.93
CA THR A 104 38.10 -8.40 23.50
C THR A 104 38.51 -6.94 23.20
N SER A 105 39.10 -6.22 24.15
CA SER A 105 39.70 -4.93 23.86
C SER A 105 40.95 -5.09 22.99
N ILE A 106 41.05 -4.34 21.89
CA ILE A 106 42.25 -4.26 21.06
C ILE A 106 43.50 -4.05 21.93
N ALA A 107 43.38 -3.19 22.94
CA ALA A 107 44.45 -2.89 23.89
C ALA A 107 44.86 -4.14 24.69
N GLU A 108 43.89 -4.94 25.14
CA GLU A 108 44.17 -6.17 25.90
C GLU A 108 44.76 -7.26 24.99
N ALA A 109 44.29 -7.39 23.75
CA ALA A 109 44.86 -8.28 22.74
C ALA A 109 46.35 -7.99 22.49
N PHE A 110 46.74 -6.71 22.46
CA PHE A 110 48.14 -6.28 22.36
C PHE A 110 48.95 -6.58 23.63
N LEU A 111 48.37 -6.30 24.82
CA LEU A 111 49.05 -6.50 26.11
C LEU A 111 49.25 -7.98 26.47
N THR A 112 48.36 -8.87 25.98
CA THR A 112 48.41 -10.32 26.22
C THR A 112 49.07 -11.11 25.09
N ALA A 113 49.61 -10.44 24.07
CA ALA A 113 50.27 -11.09 22.94
C ALA A 113 51.65 -11.61 23.31
N GLU A 114 51.93 -12.85 22.99
CA GLU A 114 53.23 -13.50 23.24
C GLU A 114 54.31 -13.08 22.24
N SER A 115 53.89 -12.54 21.08
CA SER A 115 54.77 -12.07 20.02
C SER A 115 54.09 -10.99 19.17
N MET A 116 54.85 -10.22 18.39
CA MET A 116 54.32 -9.23 17.46
C MET A 116 53.41 -9.86 16.40
N SER A 117 53.70 -11.07 15.96
CA SER A 117 52.82 -11.80 15.03
C SER A 117 51.51 -12.20 15.67
N ASP A 118 51.52 -12.62 16.94
CA ASP A 118 50.32 -12.91 17.71
C ASP A 118 49.49 -11.65 17.94
N ALA A 119 50.12 -10.51 18.26
CA ALA A 119 49.45 -9.23 18.41
C ALA A 119 48.75 -8.80 17.12
N LEU A 120 49.38 -8.97 15.95
CA LEU A 120 48.77 -8.63 14.66
C LEU A 120 47.59 -9.55 14.34
N ASN A 121 47.73 -10.87 14.57
CA ASN A 121 46.62 -11.81 14.35
C ASN A 121 45.42 -11.51 15.26
N LYS A 122 45.66 -11.19 16.52
CA LYS A 122 44.60 -10.80 17.46
C LYS A 122 43.91 -9.47 17.05
N ALA A 123 44.68 -8.48 16.59
CA ALA A 123 44.18 -7.23 16.09
C ALA A 123 43.29 -7.41 14.83
N GLU A 124 43.74 -8.27 13.89
CA GLU A 124 42.96 -8.61 12.70
C GLU A 124 41.68 -9.33 13.07
N TYR A 125 41.68 -10.24 14.00
CA TYR A 125 40.47 -10.89 14.50
C TYR A 125 39.47 -9.89 15.08
N VAL A 126 39.94 -8.97 15.94
CA VAL A 126 39.07 -7.92 16.52
C VAL A 126 38.50 -7.03 15.42
N GLN A 127 39.30 -6.69 14.39
CA GLN A 127 38.82 -5.91 13.26
C GLN A 127 37.71 -6.65 12.50
N GLN A 128 37.90 -7.95 12.22
CA GLN A 128 36.85 -8.75 11.55
C GLN A 128 35.54 -8.81 12.36
N VAL A 129 35.65 -8.89 13.68
CA VAL A 129 34.50 -8.86 14.59
C VAL A 129 33.76 -7.51 14.50
N TYR A 130 34.50 -6.40 14.48
CA TYR A 130 33.93 -5.06 14.32
C TYR A 130 33.22 -4.90 12.98
N ASP A 131 33.84 -5.35 11.90
CA ASP A 131 33.25 -5.26 10.55
C ASP A 131 31.99 -6.11 10.43
N TYR A 132 31.99 -7.31 11.05
CA TYR A 132 30.80 -8.15 11.13
C TYR A 132 29.65 -7.48 11.88
N ASP A 133 29.93 -6.92 13.07
CA ASP A 133 28.92 -6.27 13.90
C ASP A 133 28.33 -5.03 13.20
N ARG A 134 29.18 -4.26 12.51
CA ARG A 134 28.74 -3.13 11.70
C ARG A 134 27.84 -3.57 10.55
N GLY A 135 28.23 -4.64 9.84
CA GLY A 135 27.40 -5.21 8.80
C GLY A 135 26.01 -5.64 9.32
N LYS A 136 25.95 -6.24 10.52
CA LYS A 136 24.68 -6.62 11.15
C LYS A 136 23.80 -5.42 11.54
N LEU A 137 24.40 -4.36 12.02
CA LEU A 137 23.66 -3.11 12.29
C LEU A 137 23.12 -2.46 11.01
N ASP A 138 23.91 -2.50 9.92
CA ASP A 138 23.47 -2.00 8.61
C ASP A 138 22.32 -2.85 8.05
N GLU A 139 22.35 -4.19 8.20
CA GLU A 139 21.24 -5.09 7.86
C GLU A 139 19.97 -4.75 8.66
N MET A 140 20.08 -4.53 9.96
CA MET A 140 18.96 -4.14 10.82
C MET A 140 18.38 -2.78 10.39
N ALA A 141 19.22 -1.80 10.07
CA ALA A 141 18.77 -0.50 9.58
C ALA A 141 18.01 -0.62 8.25
N ALA A 142 18.49 -1.47 7.33
CA ALA A 142 17.82 -1.76 6.08
C ALA A 142 16.46 -2.43 6.29
N THR A 143 16.37 -3.43 7.19
CA THR A 143 15.11 -4.09 7.55
C THR A 143 14.12 -3.12 8.18
N ALA A 144 14.57 -2.23 9.08
CA ALA A 144 13.73 -1.18 9.67
C ALA A 144 13.18 -0.23 8.60
N SER A 145 14.01 0.17 7.64
CA SER A 145 13.58 1.00 6.50
C SER A 145 12.55 0.30 5.63
N GLN A 146 12.74 -0.99 5.36
CA GLN A 146 11.78 -1.81 4.62
C GLN A 146 10.43 -1.90 5.32
N ILE A 147 10.41 -2.15 6.64
CA ILE A 147 9.18 -2.18 7.45
C ILE A 147 8.46 -0.84 7.36
N HIS A 148 9.18 0.27 7.49
CA HIS A 148 8.58 1.61 7.39
C HIS A 148 7.97 1.84 6.01
N HIS A 149 8.66 1.45 4.95
CA HIS A 149 8.15 1.56 3.57
C HIS A 149 6.88 0.74 3.38
N LEU A 150 6.89 -0.55 3.76
CA LEU A 150 5.74 -1.45 3.65
C LEU A 150 4.51 -0.89 4.41
N LYS A 151 4.70 -0.42 5.64
CA LYS A 151 3.61 0.22 6.42
C LYS A 151 3.05 1.45 5.73
N SER A 152 3.92 2.31 5.19
CA SER A 152 3.48 3.51 4.47
C SER A 152 2.70 3.17 3.19
N THR A 153 3.14 2.17 2.43
CA THR A 153 2.46 1.70 1.22
C THR A 153 1.09 1.12 1.57
N LEU A 154 1.03 0.23 2.57
CA LEU A 154 -0.22 -0.35 3.05
C LEU A 154 -1.25 0.70 3.49
N ASP A 155 -0.81 1.74 4.19
CA ASP A 155 -1.69 2.84 4.60
C ASP A 155 -2.21 3.65 3.41
N ALA A 156 -1.38 3.83 2.38
CA ALA A 156 -1.78 4.51 1.15
C ALA A 156 -2.79 3.67 0.35
N ASP A 157 -2.52 2.38 0.16
CA ASP A 157 -3.37 1.46 -0.58
C ASP A 157 -4.75 1.28 0.07
N LYS A 158 -4.79 1.14 1.40
CA LYS A 158 -6.07 1.10 2.15
C LYS A 158 -6.89 2.37 1.98
N LYS A 159 -6.26 3.54 2.00
CA LYS A 159 -6.96 4.82 1.76
C LYS A 159 -7.47 4.94 0.33
N GLU A 160 -6.76 4.40 -0.64
CA GLU A 160 -7.19 4.37 -2.03
C GLU A 160 -8.44 3.51 -2.20
N LEU A 161 -8.51 2.35 -1.55
CA LEU A 161 -9.69 1.49 -1.56
C LEU A 161 -10.92 2.10 -0.85
N GLU A 162 -10.71 2.95 0.15
CA GLU A 162 -11.80 3.61 0.90
C GLU A 162 -12.34 4.86 0.19
N ALA A 163 -11.68 5.39 -0.84
CA ALA A 163 -12.01 6.64 -1.54
C ALA A 163 -12.97 6.45 -2.71
#